data_8d68de7f6452634110f341e8d852e996
#
_entry.id   8d68de7f6452634110f341e8d852e996
#
_cell.length_a   1.000
_cell.length_b   1.000
_cell.length_c   1.000
_cell.angle_alpha   90.00
_cell.angle_beta   90.00
_cell.angle_gamma   90.00
#
_symmetry.space_group_name_H-M   'P 1'
#
loop_
_entity.id
_entity.type
_entity.pdbx_description
1 polymer ?
#
loop_
_entity_poly.entity_id
_entity_poly.type
_entity_poly.pdbx_seq_one_letter_code
_entity_poly.pdbx_strand_id
1 'polypeptide(L)'
;MKIREIGIIAMFSSIYAIISLLPGFQVIGLPGLDIKITRSLESIYGIILGPFLGPLSAFIGAIIGRIITGGGIGILFTPLAFISSFITGYITWKKNWKIPTIIFLIIIILWYIIIGIQIPYYAIPHIIGLIILPLFNNKIYNFLISNKKREIFIGLILISYSSTMAGHMLGNIIFTILINPSPMLFLTTLPLTIIERIIITLFSAILGTPIVIIIKKFFPIH
;
A
#
# COMPACT_ATOMS: atom_id res chain seq x y z
N MET A 1 -14.82 2.41 -19.78
CA MET A 1 -14.44 3.50 -18.86
C MET A 1 -15.07 4.79 -19.38
N LYS A 2 -15.71 5.59 -18.52
CA LYS A 2 -16.30 6.90 -18.90
C LYS A 2 -15.19 7.96 -18.97
N ILE A 3 -15.36 9.01 -19.78
CA ILE A 3 -14.38 10.12 -19.93
C ILE A 3 -14.01 10.72 -18.56
N ARG A 4 -15.01 10.86 -17.67
CA ARG A 4 -14.79 11.35 -16.29
C ARG A 4 -13.81 10.46 -15.49
N GLU A 5 -13.90 9.16 -15.63
CA GLU A 5 -13.02 8.20 -14.94
C GLU A 5 -11.58 8.33 -15.44
N ILE A 6 -11.39 8.51 -16.74
CA ILE A 6 -10.08 8.76 -17.35
C ILE A 6 -9.47 10.05 -16.78
N GLY A 7 -10.25 11.12 -16.70
CA GLY A 7 -9.80 12.39 -16.11
C GLY A 7 -9.38 12.26 -14.64
N ILE A 8 -10.12 11.47 -13.84
CA ILE A 8 -9.79 11.20 -12.44
C ILE A 8 -8.46 10.43 -12.34
N ILE A 9 -8.30 9.35 -13.14
CA ILE A 9 -7.06 8.58 -13.17
C ILE A 9 -5.89 9.49 -13.55
N ALA A 10 -6.01 10.26 -14.62
CA ALA A 10 -4.95 11.16 -15.09
C ALA A 10 -4.53 12.16 -13.99
N MET A 11 -5.51 12.81 -13.33
CA MET A 11 -5.25 13.77 -12.27
C MET A 11 -4.51 13.13 -11.08
N PHE A 12 -5.03 12.03 -10.54
CA PHE A 12 -4.43 11.38 -9.38
C PHE A 12 -3.08 10.72 -9.71
N SER A 13 -2.91 10.17 -10.92
CA SER A 13 -1.62 9.67 -11.38
C SER A 13 -0.57 10.77 -11.49
N SER A 14 -0.96 11.97 -11.98
CA SER A 14 -0.06 13.13 -12.03
C SER A 14 0.35 13.60 -10.64
N ILE A 15 -0.59 13.67 -9.70
CA ILE A 15 -0.29 14.01 -8.29
C ILE A 15 0.69 13.00 -7.69
N TYR A 16 0.44 11.70 -7.89
CA TYR A 16 1.35 10.66 -7.40
C TYR A 16 2.75 10.80 -8.00
N ALA A 17 2.84 11.01 -9.31
CA ALA A 17 4.10 11.18 -10.03
C ALA A 17 4.89 12.41 -9.52
N ILE A 18 4.23 13.55 -9.32
CA ILE A 18 4.87 14.76 -8.78
C ILE A 18 5.40 14.51 -7.36
N ILE A 19 4.60 13.91 -6.48
CA ILE A 19 5.03 13.63 -5.09
C ILE A 19 6.15 12.58 -5.07
N SER A 20 6.24 11.70 -6.06
CA SER A 20 7.34 10.74 -6.18
C SER A 20 8.71 11.37 -6.49
N LEU A 21 8.76 12.66 -6.86
CA LEU A 21 10.02 13.41 -6.99
C LEU A 21 10.64 13.75 -5.63
N LEU A 22 9.86 13.70 -4.55
CA LEU A 22 10.41 13.90 -3.22
C LEU A 22 11.38 12.78 -2.86
N PRO A 23 12.41 13.08 -2.05
CA PRO A 23 13.38 12.08 -1.62
C PRO A 23 12.70 10.93 -0.89
N GLY A 24 13.26 9.74 -0.98
CA GLY A 24 12.80 8.53 -0.32
C GLY A 24 13.88 7.90 0.55
N PHE A 25 13.53 6.80 1.19
CA PHE A 25 14.46 5.97 1.96
C PHE A 25 15.13 4.95 1.02
N GLN A 26 16.44 4.86 1.03
CA GLN A 26 17.16 3.89 0.19
C GLN A 26 16.87 2.45 0.63
N VAL A 27 16.66 1.57 -0.34
CA VAL A 27 16.50 0.13 -0.07
C VAL A 27 17.87 -0.48 0.18
N ILE A 28 18.04 -1.13 1.32
CA ILE A 28 19.26 -1.87 1.64
C ILE A 28 19.41 -3.02 0.65
N GLY A 29 20.60 -3.11 0.04
CA GLY A 29 20.90 -4.14 -0.96
C GLY A 29 20.57 -3.78 -2.41
N LEU A 30 19.92 -2.62 -2.66
CA LEU A 30 19.64 -2.11 -4.01
C LEU A 30 20.00 -0.63 -4.13
N PRO A 31 21.25 -0.29 -4.42
CA PRO A 31 21.63 1.09 -4.70
C PRO A 31 20.79 1.68 -5.84
N GLY A 32 20.28 2.90 -5.64
CA GLY A 32 19.43 3.58 -6.62
C GLY A 32 17.94 3.21 -6.57
N LEU A 33 17.53 2.24 -5.73
CA LEU A 33 16.14 2.02 -5.41
C LEU A 33 15.79 2.65 -4.07
N ASP A 34 14.76 3.47 -4.06
CA ASP A 34 14.27 4.12 -2.85
C ASP A 34 12.77 3.85 -2.63
N ILE A 35 12.39 3.81 -1.38
CA ILE A 35 11.01 3.71 -0.94
C ILE A 35 10.49 5.12 -0.71
N LYS A 36 9.58 5.54 -1.55
CA LYS A 36 9.05 6.90 -1.55
C LYS A 36 7.93 7.09 -0.53
N ILE A 37 7.81 8.30 0.01
CA ILE A 37 6.69 8.73 0.86
C ILE A 37 5.34 8.57 0.12
N THR A 38 5.34 8.59 -1.22
CA THR A 38 4.16 8.30 -2.04
C THR A 38 3.47 6.98 -1.71
N ARG A 39 4.17 6.02 -1.08
CA ARG A 39 3.55 4.79 -0.56
C ARG A 39 2.41 5.05 0.41
N SER A 40 2.43 6.17 1.14
CA SER A 40 1.33 6.57 2.03
C SER A 40 0.06 6.98 1.27
N LEU A 41 0.19 7.44 0.02
CA LEU A 41 -0.95 7.82 -0.82
C LEU A 41 -1.71 6.62 -1.37
N GLU A 42 -1.08 5.46 -1.50
CA GLU A 42 -1.69 4.26 -2.09
C GLU A 42 -2.96 3.85 -1.34
N SER A 43 -2.89 3.83 -0.01
CA SER A 43 -4.05 3.55 0.84
C SER A 43 -5.13 4.60 0.68
N ILE A 44 -4.77 5.87 0.63
CA ILE A 44 -5.69 6.99 0.49
C ILE A 44 -6.41 6.91 -0.86
N TYR A 45 -5.70 6.62 -1.95
CA TYR A 45 -6.28 6.49 -3.29
C TYR A 45 -7.32 5.39 -3.35
N GLY A 46 -7.06 4.23 -2.75
CA GLY A 46 -8.05 3.17 -2.67
C GLY A 46 -9.30 3.59 -1.91
N ILE A 47 -9.14 4.26 -0.77
CA ILE A 47 -10.27 4.73 0.05
C ILE A 47 -11.12 5.76 -0.71
N ILE A 48 -10.51 6.69 -1.43
CA ILE A 48 -11.20 7.79 -2.10
C ILE A 48 -11.81 7.35 -3.43
N LEU A 49 -11.05 6.65 -4.25
CA LEU A 49 -11.38 6.34 -5.63
C LEU A 49 -11.97 4.94 -5.82
N GLY A 50 -11.92 4.12 -4.76
CA GLY A 50 -12.44 2.76 -4.79
C GLY A 50 -11.48 1.74 -5.40
N PRO A 51 -11.97 0.48 -5.56
CA PRO A 51 -11.12 -0.68 -5.84
C PRO A 51 -10.61 -0.79 -7.28
N PHE A 52 -11.02 0.10 -8.17
CA PHE A 52 -10.59 0.08 -9.57
C PHE A 52 -9.84 1.35 -9.95
N LEU A 53 -10.41 2.52 -9.72
CA LEU A 53 -9.79 3.78 -10.10
C LEU A 53 -8.58 4.10 -9.23
N GLY A 54 -8.65 3.79 -7.92
CA GLY A 54 -7.56 4.00 -6.98
C GLY A 54 -6.29 3.24 -7.36
N PRO A 55 -6.36 1.90 -7.52
CA PRO A 55 -5.22 1.09 -7.94
C PRO A 55 -4.63 1.51 -9.29
N LEU A 56 -5.48 1.80 -10.28
CA LEU A 56 -5.01 2.26 -11.58
C LEU A 56 -4.28 3.60 -11.48
N SER A 57 -4.84 4.56 -10.72
CA SER A 57 -4.20 5.86 -10.52
C SER A 57 -2.85 5.73 -9.80
N ALA A 58 -2.79 4.91 -8.74
CA ALA A 58 -1.55 4.68 -8.00
C ALA A 58 -0.50 3.98 -8.86
N PHE A 59 -0.89 2.96 -9.63
CA PHE A 59 0.00 2.18 -10.48
C PHE A 59 0.57 3.03 -11.63
N ILE A 60 -0.28 3.73 -12.38
CA ILE A 60 0.15 4.60 -13.48
C ILE A 60 1.03 5.75 -12.94
N GLY A 61 0.62 6.36 -11.82
CA GLY A 61 1.41 7.40 -11.18
C GLY A 61 2.78 6.91 -10.71
N ALA A 62 2.84 5.68 -10.17
CA ALA A 62 4.10 5.05 -9.78
C ALA A 62 5.02 4.79 -10.98
N ILE A 63 4.47 4.32 -12.12
CA ILE A 63 5.22 4.13 -13.36
C ILE A 63 5.79 5.47 -13.85
N ILE A 64 4.93 6.47 -13.99
CA ILE A 64 5.35 7.81 -14.46
C ILE A 64 6.42 8.39 -13.52
N GLY A 65 6.19 8.33 -12.21
CA GLY A 65 7.15 8.79 -11.22
C GLY A 65 8.51 8.10 -11.31
N ARG A 66 8.51 6.77 -11.54
CA ARG A 66 9.76 6.02 -11.74
C ARG A 66 10.46 6.39 -13.03
N ILE A 67 9.74 6.56 -14.14
CA ILE A 67 10.33 7.00 -15.41
C ILE A 67 11.02 8.36 -15.24
N ILE A 68 10.35 9.31 -14.60
CA ILE A 68 10.89 10.67 -14.38
C ILE A 68 12.14 10.64 -13.45
N THR A 69 12.16 9.74 -12.46
CA THR A 69 13.26 9.61 -11.50
C THR A 69 14.38 8.67 -11.93
N GLY A 70 14.48 8.33 -13.22
CA GLY A 70 15.55 7.52 -13.78
C GLY A 70 15.16 6.07 -14.11
N GLY A 71 13.92 5.67 -13.90
CA GLY A 71 13.39 4.37 -14.31
C GLY A 71 14.05 3.18 -13.63
N GLY A 72 14.86 2.49 -14.40
CA GLY A 72 15.63 1.34 -13.94
C GLY A 72 14.75 0.20 -13.38
N ILE A 73 15.35 -0.63 -12.55
CA ILE A 73 14.71 -1.79 -11.90
C ILE A 73 13.51 -1.38 -11.03
N GLY A 74 13.46 -0.11 -10.59
CA GLY A 74 12.38 0.43 -9.77
C GLY A 74 10.99 0.34 -10.41
N ILE A 75 10.90 0.30 -11.74
CA ILE A 75 9.63 0.15 -12.47
C ILE A 75 8.98 -1.20 -12.14
N LEU A 76 9.76 -2.25 -11.94
CA LEU A 76 9.25 -3.58 -11.61
C LEU A 76 8.55 -3.65 -10.24
N PHE A 77 8.76 -2.65 -9.38
CA PHE A 77 8.10 -2.53 -8.08
C PHE A 77 6.82 -1.67 -8.09
N THR A 78 6.40 -1.18 -9.25
CA THR A 78 5.17 -0.37 -9.35
C THR A 78 3.88 -1.18 -9.09
N PRO A 79 3.79 -2.52 -9.33
CA PRO A 79 2.61 -3.31 -8.96
C PRO A 79 2.27 -3.28 -7.47
N LEU A 80 3.25 -2.93 -6.60
CA LEU A 80 3.00 -2.77 -5.17
C LEU A 80 1.94 -1.69 -4.90
N ALA A 81 2.00 -0.59 -5.65
CA ALA A 81 1.05 0.51 -5.54
C ALA A 81 -0.37 0.07 -5.88
N PHE A 82 -0.51 -0.80 -6.89
CA PHE A 82 -1.79 -1.39 -7.25
C PHE A 82 -2.37 -2.22 -6.09
N ILE A 83 -1.59 -3.15 -5.56
CA ILE A 83 -2.05 -4.07 -4.49
C ILE A 83 -2.44 -3.29 -3.22
N SER A 84 -1.60 -2.36 -2.77
CA SER A 84 -1.89 -1.55 -1.58
C SER A 84 -3.20 -0.77 -1.75
N SER A 85 -3.39 -0.10 -2.88
CA SER A 85 -4.58 0.68 -3.17
C SER A 85 -5.82 -0.20 -3.38
N PHE A 86 -5.66 -1.39 -3.98
CA PHE A 86 -6.76 -2.34 -4.19
C PHE A 86 -7.32 -2.84 -2.86
N ILE A 87 -6.47 -3.25 -1.93
CA ILE A 87 -6.89 -3.75 -0.62
C ILE A 87 -7.75 -2.71 0.10
N THR A 88 -7.29 -1.47 0.17
CA THR A 88 -8.02 -0.40 0.86
C THR A 88 -9.32 -0.05 0.16
N GLY A 89 -9.30 0.07 -1.16
CA GLY A 89 -10.48 0.38 -1.96
C GLY A 89 -11.54 -0.71 -1.88
N TYR A 90 -11.13 -1.97 -1.90
CA TYR A 90 -12.06 -3.10 -1.85
C TYR A 90 -12.79 -3.20 -0.50
N ILE A 91 -12.06 -3.04 0.60
CA ILE A 91 -12.64 -3.04 1.96
C ILE A 91 -13.58 -1.86 2.14
N THR A 92 -13.18 -0.67 1.72
CA THR A 92 -13.93 0.56 1.95
C THR A 92 -15.22 0.62 1.12
N TRP A 93 -15.15 0.24 -0.16
CA TRP A 93 -16.29 0.40 -1.09
C TRP A 93 -17.15 -0.84 -1.24
N LYS A 94 -16.55 -2.03 -1.15
CA LYS A 94 -17.27 -3.31 -1.28
C LYS A 94 -17.66 -3.92 0.05
N LYS A 95 -17.19 -3.35 1.17
CA LYS A 95 -17.40 -3.88 2.52
C LYS A 95 -17.04 -5.36 2.65
N ASN A 96 -16.12 -5.82 1.81
CA ASN A 96 -15.77 -7.23 1.72
C ASN A 96 -14.27 -7.39 2.00
N TRP A 97 -13.98 -8.01 3.12
CA TRP A 97 -12.61 -8.30 3.55
C TRP A 97 -12.05 -9.58 2.94
N LYS A 98 -12.91 -10.50 2.46
CA LYS A 98 -12.50 -11.84 2.04
C LYS A 98 -11.51 -11.81 0.88
N ILE A 99 -11.85 -11.08 -0.20
CA ILE A 99 -11.00 -11.01 -1.39
C ILE A 99 -9.64 -10.38 -1.09
N PRO A 100 -9.53 -9.20 -0.43
CA PRO A 100 -8.25 -8.65 -0.01
C PRO A 100 -7.43 -9.59 0.88
N THR A 101 -8.07 -10.26 1.82
CA THR A 101 -7.40 -11.23 2.71
C THR A 101 -6.87 -12.43 1.95
N ILE A 102 -7.66 -12.99 1.01
CA ILE A 102 -7.22 -14.11 0.17
C ILE A 102 -6.03 -13.70 -0.70
N ILE A 103 -6.07 -12.54 -1.33
CA ILE A 103 -4.96 -12.03 -2.15
C ILE A 103 -3.71 -11.87 -1.29
N PHE A 104 -3.83 -11.26 -0.11
CA PHE A 104 -2.68 -11.09 0.78
C PHE A 104 -2.15 -12.44 1.29
N LEU A 105 -3.02 -13.39 1.62
CA LEU A 105 -2.64 -14.74 2.00
C LEU A 105 -1.86 -15.45 0.89
N ILE A 106 -2.33 -15.36 -0.36
CA ILE A 106 -1.64 -15.93 -1.53
C ILE A 106 -0.24 -15.31 -1.66
N ILE A 107 -0.10 -14.00 -1.50
CA ILE A 107 1.20 -13.33 -1.56
C ILE A 107 2.14 -13.87 -0.47
N ILE A 108 1.65 -14.06 0.78
CA ILE A 108 2.46 -14.62 1.87
C ILE A 108 2.86 -16.07 1.56
N ILE A 109 1.94 -16.88 1.06
CA ILE A 109 2.22 -18.28 0.70
C ILE A 109 3.29 -18.35 -0.39
N LEU A 110 3.16 -17.55 -1.45
CA LEU A 110 4.16 -17.47 -2.52
C LEU A 110 5.53 -17.08 -1.99
N TRP A 111 5.59 -16.11 -1.08
CA TRP A 111 6.86 -15.72 -0.47
C TRP A 111 7.49 -16.87 0.35
N TYR A 112 6.66 -17.62 1.11
CA TYR A 112 7.16 -18.80 1.84
C TYR A 112 7.71 -19.88 0.92
N ILE A 113 7.04 -20.12 -0.22
CA ILE A 113 7.50 -21.11 -1.22
C ILE A 113 8.85 -20.68 -1.81
N ILE A 114 9.05 -19.39 -2.06
CA ILE A 114 10.25 -18.90 -2.75
C ILE A 114 11.46 -18.84 -1.80
N ILE A 115 11.31 -18.28 -0.61
CA ILE A 115 12.43 -18.05 0.32
C ILE A 115 12.03 -18.14 1.80
N GLY A 116 10.77 -17.93 2.13
CA GLY A 116 10.31 -17.71 3.51
C GLY A 116 10.51 -18.92 4.42
N ILE A 117 10.55 -20.15 3.89
CA ILE A 117 10.83 -21.36 4.68
C ILE A 117 12.19 -21.26 5.39
N GLN A 118 13.17 -20.61 4.78
CA GLN A 118 14.50 -20.42 5.36
C GLN A 118 14.53 -19.36 6.47
N ILE A 119 13.56 -18.45 6.49
CA ILE A 119 13.48 -17.28 7.42
C ILE A 119 12.05 -17.02 7.90
N PRO A 120 11.40 -18.00 8.55
CA PRO A 120 9.95 -17.96 8.82
C PRO A 120 9.51 -16.76 9.66
N TYR A 121 10.35 -16.27 10.55
CA TYR A 121 10.04 -15.15 11.44
C TYR A 121 9.91 -13.80 10.72
N TYR A 122 10.48 -13.65 9.53
CA TYR A 122 10.40 -12.41 8.76
C TYR A 122 8.95 -12.04 8.40
N ALA A 123 8.09 -13.01 8.18
CA ALA A 123 6.71 -12.78 7.79
C ALA A 123 5.80 -12.33 8.95
N ILE A 124 6.25 -12.35 10.22
CA ILE A 124 5.40 -12.02 11.38
C ILE A 124 4.69 -10.66 11.22
N PRO A 125 5.35 -9.54 10.88
CA PRO A 125 4.66 -8.26 10.69
C PRO A 125 3.62 -8.29 9.57
N HIS A 126 3.86 -9.08 8.51
CA HIS A 126 2.93 -9.24 7.39
C HIS A 126 1.72 -10.09 7.80
N ILE A 127 1.93 -11.13 8.59
CA ILE A 127 0.85 -11.96 9.15
C ILE A 127 -0.03 -11.12 10.09
N ILE A 128 0.56 -10.23 10.89
CA ILE A 128 -0.22 -9.27 11.71
C ILE A 128 -1.08 -8.40 10.78
N GLY A 129 -0.52 -7.86 9.70
CA GLY A 129 -1.27 -7.09 8.71
C GLY A 129 -2.40 -7.89 8.05
N LEU A 130 -2.16 -9.18 7.76
CA LEU A 130 -3.18 -10.07 7.22
C LEU A 130 -4.32 -10.28 8.21
N ILE A 131 -4.03 -10.55 9.49
CA ILE A 131 -5.02 -10.82 10.55
C ILE A 131 -5.89 -9.60 10.85
N ILE A 132 -5.35 -8.39 10.72
CA ILE A 132 -6.12 -7.14 10.93
C ILE A 132 -7.33 -7.09 9.99
N LEU A 133 -7.23 -7.55 8.75
CA LEU A 133 -8.30 -7.46 7.76
C LEU A 133 -9.58 -8.21 8.19
N PRO A 134 -9.57 -9.51 8.50
CA PRO A 134 -10.76 -10.22 8.96
C PRO A 134 -11.19 -9.81 10.36
N LEU A 135 -10.24 -9.55 11.27
CA LEU A 135 -10.53 -9.29 12.69
C LEU A 135 -11.20 -7.93 12.90
N PHE A 136 -10.79 -6.92 12.15
CA PHE A 136 -11.25 -5.55 12.32
C PHE A 136 -12.07 -5.00 11.15
N ASN A 137 -12.51 -5.84 10.18
CA ASN A 137 -13.16 -5.37 8.96
C ASN A 137 -14.34 -4.41 9.23
N ASN A 138 -15.27 -4.79 10.10
CA ASN A 138 -16.43 -3.96 10.45
C ASN A 138 -16.01 -2.67 11.18
N LYS A 139 -15.01 -2.75 12.06
CA LYS A 139 -14.50 -1.58 12.77
C LYS A 139 -13.78 -0.62 11.83
N ILE A 140 -12.96 -1.13 10.90
CA ILE A 140 -12.28 -0.32 9.88
C ILE A 140 -13.31 0.48 9.10
N TYR A 141 -14.33 -0.19 8.56
CA TYR A 141 -15.38 0.47 7.80
C TYR A 141 -16.10 1.53 8.64
N ASN A 142 -16.60 1.16 9.83
CA ASN A 142 -17.33 2.07 10.72
C ASN A 142 -16.47 3.28 11.12
N PHE A 143 -15.19 3.08 11.37
CA PHE A 143 -14.26 4.17 11.71
C PHE A 143 -14.04 5.12 10.53
N LEU A 144 -13.90 4.60 9.32
CA LEU A 144 -13.70 5.45 8.14
C LEU A 144 -14.94 6.29 7.80
N ILE A 145 -16.15 5.79 8.07
CA ILE A 145 -17.40 6.56 7.86
C ILE A 145 -17.79 7.43 9.06
N SER A 146 -17.12 7.32 10.19
CA SER A 146 -17.42 8.08 11.41
C SER A 146 -17.23 9.60 11.21
N ASN A 147 -17.94 10.39 12.01
CA ASN A 147 -17.75 11.86 12.08
C ASN A 147 -16.64 12.28 13.06
N LYS A 148 -16.08 11.34 13.82
CA LYS A 148 -15.03 11.63 14.80
C LYS A 148 -13.65 11.46 14.16
N LYS A 149 -12.85 12.51 14.14
CA LYS A 149 -11.49 12.52 13.59
C LYS A 149 -10.63 11.37 14.12
N ARG A 150 -10.73 11.08 15.43
CA ARG A 150 -9.97 10.00 16.07
C ARG A 150 -10.31 8.62 15.50
N GLU A 151 -11.60 8.35 15.27
CA GLU A 151 -12.04 7.07 14.71
C GLU A 151 -11.56 6.92 13.27
N ILE A 152 -11.68 7.96 12.45
CA ILE A 152 -11.16 7.98 11.06
C ILE A 152 -9.65 7.71 11.07
N PHE A 153 -8.90 8.37 11.95
CA PHE A 153 -7.46 8.19 12.08
C PHE A 153 -7.09 6.74 12.44
N ILE A 154 -7.78 6.14 13.41
CA ILE A 154 -7.55 4.72 13.79
C ILE A 154 -7.92 3.78 12.62
N GLY A 155 -9.04 4.02 11.95
CA GLY A 155 -9.43 3.25 10.75
C GLY A 155 -8.38 3.29 9.66
N LEU A 156 -7.80 4.48 9.42
CA LEU A 156 -6.70 4.67 8.48
C LEU A 156 -5.43 3.92 8.91
N ILE A 157 -5.06 3.95 10.19
CA ILE A 157 -3.91 3.17 10.69
C ILE A 157 -4.10 1.69 10.39
N LEU A 158 -5.24 1.11 10.76
CA LEU A 158 -5.47 -0.32 10.61
C LEU A 158 -5.43 -0.76 9.14
N ILE A 159 -6.14 -0.04 8.27
CA ILE A 159 -6.22 -0.43 6.86
C ILE A 159 -4.93 -0.12 6.10
N SER A 160 -4.26 1.00 6.41
CA SER A 160 -3.01 1.37 5.76
C SER A 160 -1.86 0.46 6.15
N TYR A 161 -1.79 0.04 7.43
CA TYR A 161 -0.81 -0.95 7.85
C TYR A 161 -0.98 -2.26 7.07
N SER A 162 -2.19 -2.80 7.03
CA SER A 162 -2.46 -4.05 6.30
C SER A 162 -2.14 -3.94 4.82
N SER A 163 -2.55 -2.87 4.16
CA SER A 163 -2.33 -2.67 2.72
C SER A 163 -0.86 -2.46 2.37
N THR A 164 -0.13 -1.67 3.17
CA THR A 164 1.31 -1.45 2.93
C THR A 164 2.12 -2.71 3.20
N MET A 165 1.72 -3.56 4.16
CA MET A 165 2.33 -4.86 4.41
C MET A 165 2.11 -5.82 3.25
N ALA A 166 0.92 -5.86 2.65
CA ALA A 166 0.64 -6.68 1.48
C ALA A 166 1.49 -6.25 0.27
N GLY A 167 1.51 -4.94 -0.02
CA GLY A 167 2.38 -4.39 -1.06
C GLY A 167 3.85 -4.72 -0.80
N HIS A 168 4.34 -4.55 0.43
CA HIS A 168 5.72 -4.83 0.80
C HIS A 168 6.07 -6.32 0.61
N MET A 169 5.20 -7.24 1.01
CA MET A 169 5.46 -8.68 0.80
C MET A 169 5.55 -9.02 -0.70
N LEU A 170 4.70 -8.43 -1.54
CA LEU A 170 4.85 -8.55 -2.99
C LEU A 170 6.20 -8.00 -3.47
N GLY A 171 6.64 -6.87 -2.90
CA GLY A 171 7.96 -6.31 -3.18
C GLY A 171 9.10 -7.26 -2.84
N ASN A 172 9.01 -7.95 -1.71
CA ASN A 172 10.00 -8.95 -1.31
C ASN A 172 10.06 -10.13 -2.28
N ILE A 173 8.91 -10.57 -2.82
CA ILE A 173 8.87 -11.61 -3.85
C ILE A 173 9.61 -11.13 -5.11
N ILE A 174 9.25 -9.94 -5.61
CA ILE A 174 9.89 -9.34 -6.78
C ILE A 174 11.40 -9.18 -6.53
N PHE A 175 11.80 -8.67 -5.37
CA PHE A 175 13.19 -8.50 -4.98
C PHE A 175 13.94 -9.83 -4.97
N THR A 176 13.33 -10.88 -4.39
CA THR A 176 13.94 -12.22 -4.34
C THR A 176 14.15 -12.79 -5.74
N ILE A 177 13.16 -12.67 -6.62
CA ILE A 177 13.24 -13.19 -8.00
C ILE A 177 14.31 -12.45 -8.82
N LEU A 178 14.44 -11.14 -8.63
CA LEU A 178 15.34 -10.31 -9.45
C LEU A 178 16.79 -10.35 -8.96
N ILE A 179 17.00 -10.41 -7.65
CA ILE A 179 18.31 -10.19 -7.03
C ILE A 179 18.86 -11.46 -6.39
N ASN A 180 17.97 -12.44 -6.07
CA ASN A 180 18.33 -13.66 -5.35
C ASN A 180 19.19 -13.39 -4.10
N PRO A 181 18.73 -12.53 -3.17
CA PRO A 181 19.51 -12.12 -2.02
C PRO A 181 19.68 -13.26 -1.03
N SER A 182 20.71 -13.17 -0.19
CA SER A 182 20.86 -14.06 0.95
C SER A 182 19.63 -13.97 1.87
N PRO A 183 19.07 -15.09 2.38
CA PRO A 183 17.96 -15.06 3.35
C PRO A 183 18.26 -14.19 4.57
N MET A 184 19.51 -14.17 5.03
CA MET A 184 19.93 -13.37 6.18
C MET A 184 19.72 -11.87 5.97
N LEU A 185 19.76 -11.38 4.71
CA LEU A 185 19.50 -9.98 4.41
C LEU A 185 18.12 -9.54 4.89
N PHE A 186 17.10 -10.37 4.74
CA PHE A 186 15.74 -10.07 5.21
C PHE A 186 15.67 -9.95 6.73
N LEU A 187 16.36 -10.85 7.47
CA LEU A 187 16.38 -10.79 8.93
C LEU A 187 17.12 -9.56 9.44
N THR A 188 18.24 -9.21 8.84
CA THR A 188 19.02 -8.02 9.25
C THR A 188 18.29 -6.72 8.94
N THR A 189 17.48 -6.68 7.90
CA THR A 189 16.69 -5.49 7.52
C THR A 189 15.31 -5.44 8.20
N LEU A 190 14.87 -6.49 8.90
CA LEU A 190 13.55 -6.56 9.53
C LEU A 190 13.23 -5.39 10.46
N PRO A 191 14.13 -4.95 11.38
CA PRO A 191 13.83 -3.82 12.25
C PRO A 191 13.57 -2.53 11.46
N LEU A 192 14.37 -2.28 10.42
CA LEU A 192 14.21 -1.10 9.55
C LEU A 192 12.90 -1.18 8.76
N THR A 193 12.57 -2.36 8.24
CA THR A 193 11.29 -2.61 7.57
C THR A 193 10.10 -2.28 8.45
N ILE A 194 10.10 -2.70 9.71
CA ILE A 194 9.01 -2.41 10.65
C ILE A 194 8.87 -0.90 10.86
N ILE A 195 9.98 -0.20 11.15
CA ILE A 195 9.99 1.25 11.35
C ILE A 195 9.44 1.97 10.12
N GLU A 196 9.91 1.60 8.96
CA GLU A 196 9.49 2.19 7.68
C GLU A 196 7.99 2.00 7.44
N ARG A 197 7.45 0.79 7.66
CA ARG A 197 6.02 0.53 7.49
C ARG A 197 5.16 1.30 8.51
N ILE A 198 5.63 1.47 9.73
CA ILE A 198 4.97 2.31 10.74
C ILE A 198 4.96 3.77 10.27
N ILE A 199 6.07 4.30 9.80
CA ILE A 199 6.17 5.67 9.30
C ILE A 199 5.19 5.88 8.14
N ILE A 200 5.18 5.01 7.13
CA ILE A 200 4.27 5.10 5.97
C ILE A 200 2.80 5.05 6.44
N THR A 201 2.49 4.17 7.39
CA THR A 201 1.14 4.03 7.96
C THR A 201 0.70 5.31 8.68
N LEU A 202 1.57 5.90 9.48
CA LEU A 202 1.30 7.16 10.19
C LEU A 202 1.12 8.32 9.21
N PHE A 203 1.97 8.45 8.19
CA PHE A 203 1.80 9.46 7.14
C PHE A 203 0.47 9.28 6.40
N SER A 204 0.11 8.05 6.07
CA SER A 204 -1.19 7.75 5.46
C SER A 204 -2.35 8.17 6.35
N ALA A 205 -2.28 7.94 7.66
CA ALA A 205 -3.33 8.33 8.59
C ALA A 205 -3.39 9.85 8.81
N ILE A 206 -2.23 10.52 8.91
CA ILE A 206 -2.16 11.98 9.09
C ILE A 206 -2.72 12.69 7.86
N LEU A 207 -2.26 12.33 6.66
CA LEU A 207 -2.71 12.94 5.41
C LEU A 207 -4.13 12.50 5.04
N GLY A 208 -4.45 11.23 5.24
CA GLY A 208 -5.74 10.67 4.87
C GLY A 208 -6.90 11.18 5.72
N THR A 209 -6.69 11.46 7.01
CA THR A 209 -7.76 11.91 7.91
C THR A 209 -8.47 13.17 7.39
N PRO A 210 -7.79 14.30 7.12
CA PRO A 210 -8.45 15.48 6.59
C PRO A 210 -9.06 15.23 5.21
N ILE A 211 -8.39 14.46 4.36
CA ILE A 211 -8.87 14.16 3.01
C ILE A 211 -10.18 13.36 3.07
N VAL A 212 -10.26 12.30 3.89
CA VAL A 212 -11.48 11.51 4.08
C VAL A 212 -12.62 12.36 4.64
N ILE A 213 -12.36 13.27 5.59
CA ILE A 213 -13.36 14.17 6.15
C ILE A 213 -13.92 15.09 5.08
N ILE A 214 -13.08 15.67 4.23
CA ILE A 214 -13.50 16.57 3.16
C ILE A 214 -14.30 15.81 2.12
N ILE A 215 -13.79 14.67 1.65
CA ILE A 215 -14.42 13.91 0.58
C ILE A 215 -15.80 13.39 0.98
N LYS A 216 -15.98 12.96 2.22
CA LYS A 216 -17.30 12.52 2.72
C LYS A 216 -18.39 13.59 2.64
N LYS A 217 -18.02 14.88 2.61
CA LYS A 217 -19.00 15.96 2.42
C LYS A 217 -19.53 16.03 0.98
N PHE A 218 -18.73 15.61 0.01
CA PHE A 218 -19.07 15.71 -1.42
C PHE A 218 -19.46 14.36 -2.03
N PHE A 219 -18.88 13.28 -1.53
CA PHE A 219 -19.08 11.91 -2.01
C PHE A 219 -19.26 10.99 -0.79
N PRO A 220 -20.50 10.63 -0.44
CA PRO A 220 -20.72 9.68 0.64
C PRO A 220 -20.01 8.37 0.28
N ILE A 221 -19.12 7.94 1.17
CA ILE A 221 -18.50 6.61 1.13
C ILE A 221 -19.61 5.65 1.58
N HIS A 222 -20.19 4.90 0.64
CA HIS A 222 -21.31 3.99 0.86
C HIS A 222 -20.85 2.59 1.18
#